data_72149dab0b5da7e5a1995a9faa830f1e
#
_entry.id   72149dab0b5da7e5a1995a9faa830f1e
#
_cell.length_a   1.000
_cell.length_b   1.000
_cell.length_c   1.000
_cell.angle_alpha   90.00
_cell.angle_beta   90.00
_cell.angle_gamma   90.00
#
_symmetry.space_group_name_H-M   'P 1'
#
loop_
_entity.id
_entity.type
_entity.pdbx_description
1 polymer ?
#
loop_
_entity_poly.entity_id
_entity_poly.type
_entity_poly.pdbx_seq_one_letter_code
_entity_poly.pdbx_strand_id
1 'polypeptide(L)'
;MNHVENLSSQGRSLLNRRSFLGTAGLSAAGLGLASVLSHDGLLAEEQRTVGGKTPIRPEIDPKQPYADRAAHFESTAKQVLVIYLPGAVSHVDTFDYKPELFKLDGKKPPGLPSVTFEGPAGNIAKPFWEFKPRGETGKRTSELLPHLARQVDDFCFVHSLSTETSAHPQGENFMNTGFTMEGFPSFGSWVTYALGTESQELPAFVAINDPRGLARSGKNNFGNGFLPAAFQGTDFNAKNPPNNLSRPSTLNRGADRRTVDLLQRLNEQHLERYPQDADLAGRIASYELAGRMQTSVPAVMDLTRETQQTLKEYGVETGSSLKQEYAKNCILARRLIEQGVRVVQLFNGSDPSGGNGITNWDSHANILKTHAMQAEIMDQPTAALIADMRKRGLLDHTLVVWATEFGRMPFLQA
;
A
#
# COMPACT_ATOMS: atom_id res chain seq x y z
N MET A 1 -42.14 18.53 -13.99
CA MET A 1 -41.33 17.27 -13.80
C MET A 1 -40.23 17.62 -12.82
N ASN A 2 -40.22 16.90 -11.67
CA ASN A 2 -39.31 17.24 -10.60
C ASN A 2 -37.87 16.75 -10.92
N HIS A 3 -37.01 17.69 -11.34
CA HIS A 3 -35.60 17.40 -11.62
C HIS A 3 -34.78 16.98 -10.41
N VAL A 4 -35.38 16.98 -9.20
CA VAL A 4 -34.71 16.58 -7.92
C VAL A 4 -34.65 15.06 -7.76
N GLU A 5 -35.53 14.30 -8.41
CA GLU A 5 -35.57 12.83 -8.28
C GLU A 5 -34.43 12.12 -9.03
N ASN A 6 -33.78 12.80 -9.97
CA ASN A 6 -32.68 12.25 -10.79
C ASN A 6 -31.28 12.65 -10.31
N LEU A 7 -31.15 13.24 -9.12
CA LEU A 7 -29.86 13.64 -8.59
C LEU A 7 -29.17 12.47 -7.86
N SER A 8 -27.86 12.35 -8.06
CA SER A 8 -27.01 11.44 -7.30
C SER A 8 -27.09 11.72 -5.80
N SER A 9 -26.75 10.76 -4.97
CA SER A 9 -26.68 10.95 -3.51
C SER A 9 -25.72 12.09 -3.12
N GLN A 10 -24.63 12.27 -3.89
CA GLN A 10 -23.69 13.38 -3.74
C GLN A 10 -24.31 14.71 -4.21
N GLY A 11 -25.06 14.71 -5.31
CA GLY A 11 -25.80 15.87 -5.80
C GLY A 11 -26.86 16.34 -4.80
N ARG A 12 -27.60 15.40 -4.19
CA ARG A 12 -28.54 15.68 -3.10
C ARG A 12 -27.86 16.23 -1.85
N SER A 13 -26.70 15.68 -1.46
CA SER A 13 -25.91 16.19 -0.34
C SER A 13 -25.37 17.59 -0.58
N LEU A 14 -24.91 17.89 -1.78
CA LEU A 14 -24.48 19.24 -2.16
C LEU A 14 -25.63 20.25 -2.17
N LEU A 15 -26.83 19.85 -2.62
CA LEU A 15 -28.02 20.67 -2.53
C LEU A 15 -28.47 20.89 -1.09
N ASN A 16 -28.40 19.89 -0.22
CA ASN A 16 -28.74 20.03 1.20
C ASN A 16 -27.78 20.95 1.97
N ARG A 17 -26.49 20.89 1.72
CA ARG A 17 -25.51 21.84 2.28
C ARG A 17 -25.68 23.26 1.71
N ARG A 18 -26.14 23.39 0.48
CA ARG A 18 -26.41 24.67 -0.20
C ARG A 18 -27.80 25.20 0.08
N SER A 19 -28.79 24.38 0.41
CA SER A 19 -30.13 24.87 0.79
C SER A 19 -30.07 25.64 2.10
N PHE A 20 -29.11 25.36 2.98
CA PHE A 20 -28.84 26.23 4.15
C PHE A 20 -28.32 27.61 3.71
N LEU A 21 -27.52 27.69 2.67
CA LEU A 21 -27.10 28.95 2.05
C LEU A 21 -28.16 29.52 1.06
N GLY A 22 -29.04 28.70 0.53
CA GLY A 22 -30.07 29.04 -0.44
C GLY A 22 -31.41 29.48 0.15
N THR A 23 -31.69 29.21 1.44
CA THR A 23 -32.82 29.82 2.15
C THR A 23 -32.61 31.30 2.40
N ALA A 24 -31.40 31.80 2.16
CA ALA A 24 -31.09 33.24 2.22
C ALA A 24 -31.14 33.95 0.85
N GLY A 25 -31.48 33.26 -0.25
CA GLY A 25 -31.62 33.89 -1.54
C GLY A 25 -31.66 32.89 -2.68
N LEU A 26 -32.85 32.61 -3.20
CA LEU A 26 -33.06 32.08 -4.55
C LEU A 26 -32.60 33.15 -5.55
N SER A 27 -31.28 33.31 -5.70
CA SER A 27 -30.74 34.18 -6.73
C SER A 27 -30.63 33.41 -8.07
N ALA A 28 -30.85 34.08 -9.18
CA ALA A 28 -30.65 33.54 -10.53
C ALA A 28 -29.28 32.90 -10.73
N ALA A 29 -28.27 33.28 -9.91
CA ALA A 29 -26.95 32.69 -9.86
C ALA A 29 -26.93 31.27 -9.32
N GLY A 30 -27.78 30.91 -8.33
CA GLY A 30 -27.90 29.54 -7.79
C GLY A 30 -28.53 28.58 -8.80
N LEU A 31 -29.54 29.06 -9.54
CA LEU A 31 -30.17 28.28 -10.61
C LEU A 31 -29.25 28.15 -11.84
N GLY A 32 -28.49 29.21 -12.17
CA GLY A 32 -27.48 29.16 -13.22
C GLY A 32 -26.35 28.18 -12.93
N LEU A 33 -25.85 28.18 -11.69
CA LEU A 33 -24.82 27.24 -11.26
C LEU A 33 -25.31 25.77 -11.22
N ALA A 34 -26.54 25.54 -10.75
CA ALA A 34 -27.17 24.22 -10.80
C ALA A 34 -27.38 23.75 -12.24
N SER A 35 -27.74 24.62 -13.16
CA SER A 35 -27.87 24.33 -14.59
C SER A 35 -26.51 24.00 -15.23
N VAL A 36 -25.47 24.75 -14.93
CA VAL A 36 -24.10 24.47 -15.42
C VAL A 36 -23.58 23.15 -14.88
N LEU A 37 -23.72 22.88 -13.56
CA LEU A 37 -23.30 21.64 -12.93
C LEU A 37 -24.12 20.43 -13.41
N SER A 38 -25.40 20.64 -13.78
CA SER A 38 -26.24 19.61 -14.40
C SER A 38 -25.83 19.33 -15.84
N HIS A 39 -25.52 20.38 -16.59
CA HIS A 39 -25.05 20.28 -17.98
C HIS A 39 -23.69 19.55 -18.05
N ASP A 40 -22.80 19.80 -17.11
CA ASP A 40 -21.49 19.12 -16.98
C ASP A 40 -21.57 17.72 -16.36
N GLY A 41 -22.79 17.21 -16.08
CA GLY A 41 -23.01 15.89 -15.51
C GLY A 41 -22.51 15.74 -14.07
N LEU A 42 -22.19 16.83 -13.36
CA LEU A 42 -21.67 16.80 -11.98
C LEU A 42 -22.78 16.61 -10.94
N LEU A 43 -24.04 16.81 -11.29
CA LEU A 43 -25.21 16.64 -10.40
C LEU A 43 -26.10 15.47 -10.80
N ALA A 44 -25.96 14.93 -12.00
CA ALA A 44 -26.78 13.83 -12.48
C ALA A 44 -26.05 12.49 -12.30
N GLU A 45 -26.80 11.46 -11.93
CA GLU A 45 -26.41 10.07 -12.11
C GLU A 45 -26.54 9.71 -13.61
N GLU A 46 -25.87 10.40 -14.50
CA GLU A 46 -25.70 9.89 -15.85
C GLU A 46 -24.76 8.70 -15.78
N GLN A 47 -25.21 7.57 -16.29
CA GLN A 47 -24.37 6.43 -16.62
C GLN A 47 -23.38 6.90 -17.69
N ARG A 48 -22.27 7.51 -17.28
CA ARG A 48 -21.21 7.90 -18.21
C ARG A 48 -20.65 6.64 -18.83
N THR A 49 -20.94 6.40 -20.08
CA THR A 49 -20.27 5.37 -20.86
C THR A 49 -18.88 5.84 -21.23
N VAL A 50 -17.85 5.23 -20.68
CA VAL A 50 -16.47 5.41 -21.10
C VAL A 50 -16.19 4.33 -22.17
N GLY A 51 -15.89 4.76 -23.40
CA GLY A 51 -15.69 3.81 -24.52
C GLY A 51 -16.91 2.95 -24.84
N GLY A 52 -18.15 3.48 -24.66
CA GLY A 52 -19.40 2.77 -24.93
C GLY A 52 -19.85 1.78 -23.84
N LYS A 53 -19.12 1.70 -22.72
CA LYS A 53 -19.49 0.82 -21.59
C LYS A 53 -19.86 1.66 -20.36
N THR A 54 -20.93 1.28 -19.69
CA THR A 54 -21.30 1.84 -18.39
C THR A 54 -20.19 1.54 -17.38
N PRO A 55 -19.66 2.54 -16.64
CA PRO A 55 -18.71 2.27 -15.58
C PRO A 55 -19.32 1.33 -14.54
N ILE A 56 -18.61 0.26 -14.24
CA ILE A 56 -19.00 -0.69 -13.22
C ILE A 56 -18.57 -0.10 -11.88
N ARG A 57 -19.54 0.20 -11.00
CA ARG A 57 -19.28 0.67 -9.64
C ARG A 57 -19.66 -0.44 -8.68
N PRO A 58 -18.87 -0.68 -7.61
CA PRO A 58 -19.26 -1.65 -6.61
C PRO A 58 -20.49 -1.15 -5.85
N GLU A 59 -21.49 -2.02 -5.69
CA GLU A 59 -22.57 -1.79 -4.74
C GLU A 59 -22.05 -2.12 -3.35
N ILE A 60 -21.98 -1.10 -2.48
CA ILE A 60 -21.47 -1.24 -1.13
C ILE A 60 -22.60 -1.05 -0.15
N ASP A 61 -22.92 -2.10 0.61
CA ASP A 61 -23.75 -1.96 1.79
C ASP A 61 -22.95 -1.17 2.87
N PRO A 62 -23.41 0.02 3.25
CA PRO A 62 -22.72 0.81 4.28
C PRO A 62 -22.60 0.10 5.63
N LYS A 63 -23.49 -0.86 5.92
CA LYS A 63 -23.43 -1.68 7.14
C LYS A 63 -22.42 -2.81 7.06
N GLN A 64 -22.03 -3.21 5.85
CA GLN A 64 -21.06 -4.27 5.58
C GLN A 64 -20.02 -3.84 4.52
N PRO A 65 -19.28 -2.74 4.75
CA PRO A 65 -18.39 -2.17 3.74
C PRO A 65 -17.25 -3.12 3.35
N TYR A 66 -16.92 -4.06 4.21
CA TYR A 66 -15.85 -5.04 4.00
C TYR A 66 -16.34 -6.36 3.39
N ALA A 67 -17.63 -6.53 3.15
CA ALA A 67 -18.15 -7.77 2.55
C ALA A 67 -17.40 -8.09 1.24
N ASP A 68 -17.07 -9.37 1.06
CA ASP A 68 -16.43 -9.84 -0.17
C ASP A 68 -17.37 -9.63 -1.37
N ARG A 69 -16.81 -9.15 -2.46
CA ARG A 69 -17.54 -8.85 -3.71
C ARG A 69 -16.92 -9.58 -4.87
N ALA A 70 -17.79 -10.10 -5.74
CA ALA A 70 -17.36 -10.79 -6.94
C ALA A 70 -16.54 -9.86 -7.86
N ALA A 71 -15.44 -10.37 -8.36
CA ALA A 71 -14.66 -9.67 -9.39
C ALA A 71 -15.44 -9.67 -10.72
N HIS A 72 -15.22 -8.64 -11.55
CA HIS A 72 -15.84 -8.54 -12.88
C HIS A 72 -15.27 -9.54 -13.89
N PHE A 73 -14.10 -10.05 -13.61
CA PHE A 73 -13.42 -11.06 -14.40
C PHE A 73 -13.00 -12.20 -13.49
N GLU A 74 -12.94 -13.39 -14.02
CA GLU A 74 -12.35 -14.52 -13.31
C GLU A 74 -10.88 -14.19 -13.00
N SER A 75 -10.51 -14.25 -11.72
CA SER A 75 -9.16 -13.96 -11.26
C SER A 75 -8.61 -15.13 -10.47
N THR A 76 -7.34 -15.44 -10.69
CA THR A 76 -6.61 -16.42 -9.88
C THR A 76 -6.12 -15.81 -8.57
N ALA A 77 -5.74 -14.53 -8.60
CA ALA A 77 -5.27 -13.83 -7.40
C ALA A 77 -6.45 -13.30 -6.58
N LYS A 78 -6.51 -13.72 -5.32
CA LYS A 78 -7.47 -13.25 -4.31
C LYS A 78 -6.89 -12.17 -3.40
N GLN A 79 -5.56 -12.17 -3.25
CA GLN A 79 -4.84 -11.30 -2.33
C GLN A 79 -3.65 -10.66 -3.03
N VAL A 80 -3.18 -9.54 -2.47
CA VAL A 80 -1.99 -8.85 -2.97
C VAL A 80 -1.06 -8.55 -1.81
N LEU A 81 0.21 -8.92 -1.97
CA LEU A 81 1.31 -8.53 -1.11
C LEU A 81 2.23 -7.59 -1.87
N VAL A 82 2.32 -6.34 -1.44
CA VAL A 82 3.27 -5.37 -2.00
C VAL A 82 4.47 -5.25 -1.05
N ILE A 83 5.65 -5.55 -1.55
CA ILE A 83 6.92 -5.32 -0.86
C ILE A 83 7.48 -4.03 -1.43
N TYR A 84 7.35 -2.94 -0.67
CA TYR A 84 7.69 -1.60 -1.12
C TYR A 84 9.00 -1.12 -0.49
N LEU A 85 9.91 -0.66 -1.34
CA LEU A 85 11.26 -0.27 -0.97
C LEU A 85 11.49 1.22 -1.28
N PRO A 86 11.11 2.13 -0.38
CA PRO A 86 11.26 3.57 -0.60
C PRO A 86 12.72 3.98 -0.70
N GLY A 87 12.99 4.97 -1.55
CA GLY A 87 14.31 5.55 -1.73
C GLY A 87 15.00 5.13 -3.04
N ALA A 88 14.24 4.67 -4.05
CA ALA A 88 14.74 4.35 -5.37
C ALA A 88 15.87 3.30 -5.36
N VAL A 89 15.51 2.07 -5.10
CA VAL A 89 16.43 0.93 -5.21
C VAL A 89 17.12 0.95 -6.57
N SER A 90 18.43 0.79 -6.58
CA SER A 90 19.18 0.74 -7.84
C SER A 90 18.80 -0.51 -8.65
N HIS A 91 17.97 -0.33 -9.68
CA HIS A 91 17.58 -1.41 -10.56
C HIS A 91 18.78 -2.00 -11.31
N VAL A 92 19.75 -1.16 -11.69
CA VAL A 92 20.99 -1.60 -12.37
C VAL A 92 21.96 -2.36 -11.48
N ASP A 93 21.77 -2.30 -10.17
CA ASP A 93 22.56 -3.05 -9.18
C ASP A 93 21.80 -4.25 -8.59
N THR A 94 20.55 -4.50 -9.00
CA THR A 94 19.71 -5.60 -8.48
C THR A 94 19.27 -6.57 -9.56
N PHE A 95 18.28 -6.21 -10.41
CA PHE A 95 17.62 -7.13 -11.33
C PHE A 95 17.70 -6.72 -12.80
N ASP A 96 18.10 -5.49 -13.12
CA ASP A 96 18.10 -4.98 -14.48
C ASP A 96 19.53 -4.95 -15.06
N TYR A 97 19.98 -6.10 -15.58
CA TYR A 97 21.30 -6.26 -16.17
C TYR A 97 21.45 -5.44 -17.44
N LYS A 98 22.36 -4.46 -17.44
CA LYS A 98 22.67 -3.58 -18.57
C LYS A 98 24.11 -3.78 -19.04
N PRO A 99 24.38 -4.67 -20.04
CA PRO A 99 25.73 -4.94 -20.50
C PRO A 99 26.44 -3.71 -21.10
N GLU A 100 25.68 -2.74 -21.64
CA GLU A 100 26.26 -1.52 -22.19
C GLU A 100 26.93 -0.63 -21.12
N LEU A 101 26.49 -0.70 -19.86
CA LEU A 101 27.12 0.07 -18.77
C LEU A 101 28.58 -0.35 -18.54
N PHE A 102 28.94 -1.62 -18.81
CA PHE A 102 30.31 -2.09 -18.69
C PHE A 102 31.22 -1.49 -19.77
N LYS A 103 30.69 -1.21 -20.99
CA LYS A 103 31.42 -0.57 -22.10
C LYS A 103 31.55 0.93 -21.93
N LEU A 104 30.61 1.52 -21.21
CA LEU A 104 30.50 2.97 -20.99
C LEU A 104 31.05 3.43 -19.63
N ASP A 105 31.49 2.50 -18.81
CA ASP A 105 32.07 2.79 -17.48
C ASP A 105 33.16 3.84 -17.56
N GLY A 106 33.09 4.86 -16.70
CA GLY A 106 34.02 5.99 -16.66
C GLY A 106 33.86 7.04 -17.75
N LYS A 107 32.94 6.86 -18.72
CA LYS A 107 32.68 7.82 -19.81
C LYS A 107 31.57 8.82 -19.41
N LYS A 108 31.60 10.00 -20.01
CA LYS A 108 30.54 10.99 -19.83
C LYS A 108 29.23 10.46 -20.48
N PRO A 109 28.08 10.66 -19.85
CA PRO A 109 26.79 10.27 -20.42
C PRO A 109 26.51 11.10 -21.71
N PRO A 110 26.20 10.46 -22.83
CA PRO A 110 25.89 11.18 -24.07
C PRO A 110 24.52 11.84 -23.95
N GLY A 111 24.41 13.14 -24.34
CA GLY A 111 23.14 13.85 -24.45
C GLY A 111 22.45 14.22 -23.13
N LEU A 112 23.07 13.96 -21.99
CA LEU A 112 22.52 14.40 -20.70
C LEU A 112 23.00 15.82 -20.35
N PRO A 113 22.18 16.63 -19.66
CA PRO A 113 22.63 17.92 -19.15
C PRO A 113 23.78 17.72 -18.18
N SER A 114 24.73 18.66 -18.17
CA SER A 114 25.89 18.64 -17.26
C SER A 114 25.52 18.79 -15.79
N VAL A 115 24.28 19.22 -15.52
CA VAL A 115 23.73 19.42 -14.16
C VAL A 115 22.38 18.73 -14.10
N THR A 116 22.16 17.92 -13.05
CA THR A 116 20.88 17.30 -12.70
C THR A 116 20.24 18.02 -11.53
N PHE A 117 19.04 17.62 -11.12
CA PHE A 117 18.41 18.15 -9.92
C PHE A 117 19.29 18.01 -8.66
N GLU A 118 20.07 16.94 -8.57
CA GLU A 118 20.95 16.63 -7.44
C GLU A 118 22.38 17.18 -7.57
N GLY A 119 22.66 17.93 -8.65
CA GLY A 119 23.98 18.51 -8.88
C GLY A 119 24.62 18.08 -10.21
N PRO A 120 25.94 18.31 -10.37
CA PRO A 120 26.64 17.95 -11.61
C PRO A 120 26.59 16.44 -11.88
N ALA A 121 26.30 16.07 -13.13
CA ALA A 121 26.37 14.68 -13.57
C ALA A 121 27.84 14.23 -13.71
N GLY A 122 28.19 13.17 -12.99
CA GLY A 122 29.47 12.49 -13.13
C GLY A 122 29.52 11.52 -14.31
N ASN A 123 30.50 10.64 -14.29
CA ASN A 123 30.68 9.63 -15.33
C ASN A 123 29.70 8.47 -15.13
N ILE A 124 29.39 7.77 -16.22
CA ILE A 124 28.63 6.51 -16.18
C ILE A 124 29.39 5.53 -15.28
N ALA A 125 28.62 4.82 -14.43
CA ALA A 125 29.10 3.74 -13.61
C ALA A 125 28.48 2.42 -14.08
N LYS A 126 29.31 1.39 -14.22
CA LYS A 126 28.82 0.01 -14.33
C LYS A 126 28.20 -0.42 -13.00
N PRO A 127 27.38 -1.51 -12.99
CA PRO A 127 26.90 -2.11 -11.74
C PRO A 127 28.05 -2.38 -10.75
N PHE A 128 27.79 -2.10 -9.49
CA PHE A 128 28.80 -2.29 -8.42
C PHE A 128 28.92 -3.74 -7.97
N TRP A 129 27.88 -4.57 -8.24
CA TRP A 129 27.89 -6.00 -7.94
C TRP A 129 27.89 -6.82 -9.22
N GLU A 130 28.51 -7.99 -9.15
CA GLU A 130 28.53 -8.95 -10.25
C GLU A 130 27.13 -9.50 -10.53
N PHE A 131 26.78 -9.65 -11.83
CA PHE A 131 25.56 -10.30 -12.27
C PHE A 131 25.85 -11.73 -12.76
N LYS A 132 25.08 -12.69 -12.25
CA LYS A 132 25.16 -14.09 -12.66
C LYS A 132 23.84 -14.62 -13.18
N PRO A 133 23.85 -15.54 -14.16
CA PRO A 133 22.66 -16.26 -14.52
C PRO A 133 22.20 -17.14 -13.34
N ARG A 134 20.91 -17.16 -13.07
CA ARG A 134 20.30 -17.89 -11.96
C ARG A 134 19.08 -18.67 -12.44
N GLY A 135 18.74 -19.73 -11.68
CA GLY A 135 17.61 -20.58 -11.94
C GLY A 135 17.71 -21.35 -13.27
N GLU A 136 16.63 -21.99 -13.64
CA GLU A 136 16.49 -22.71 -14.91
C GLU A 136 16.29 -21.76 -16.08
N THR A 137 15.68 -20.60 -15.82
CA THR A 137 15.43 -19.56 -16.84
C THR A 137 16.68 -18.78 -17.24
N GLY A 138 17.77 -18.90 -16.49
CA GLY A 138 19.01 -18.18 -16.72
C GLY A 138 18.93 -16.66 -16.58
N LYS A 139 17.91 -16.14 -15.92
CA LYS A 139 17.77 -14.71 -15.65
C LYS A 139 18.95 -14.19 -14.86
N ARG A 140 19.48 -13.04 -15.25
CA ARG A 140 20.62 -12.46 -14.58
C ARG A 140 20.19 -11.62 -13.39
N THR A 141 20.74 -11.93 -12.22
CA THR A 141 20.55 -11.18 -10.98
C THR A 141 21.88 -10.84 -10.37
N SER A 142 21.89 -9.76 -9.61
CA SER A 142 23.06 -9.27 -8.89
C SER A 142 23.38 -10.13 -7.66
N GLU A 143 24.66 -10.21 -7.31
CA GLU A 143 25.15 -10.81 -6.06
C GLU A 143 24.77 -9.99 -4.82
N LEU A 144 24.17 -8.81 -4.99
CA LEU A 144 23.66 -8.01 -3.87
C LEU A 144 22.51 -8.72 -3.13
N LEU A 145 21.66 -9.48 -3.87
CA LEU A 145 20.48 -10.15 -3.33
C LEU A 145 20.55 -11.67 -3.54
N PRO A 146 21.52 -12.38 -2.89
CA PRO A 146 21.77 -13.80 -3.16
C PRO A 146 20.66 -14.75 -2.73
N HIS A 147 19.82 -14.38 -1.76
CA HIS A 147 18.69 -15.20 -1.34
C HIS A 147 17.51 -15.07 -2.30
N LEU A 148 17.13 -13.86 -2.69
CA LEU A 148 16.09 -13.61 -3.70
C LEU A 148 16.49 -14.19 -5.07
N ALA A 149 17.77 -14.16 -5.42
CA ALA A 149 18.29 -14.77 -6.65
C ALA A 149 17.96 -16.28 -6.78
N ARG A 150 17.74 -16.98 -5.68
CA ARG A 150 17.33 -18.40 -5.68
C ARG A 150 15.86 -18.60 -6.07
N GLN A 151 15.06 -17.53 -6.03
CA GLN A 151 13.63 -17.55 -6.35
C GLN A 151 13.35 -16.96 -7.74
N VAL A 152 14.39 -16.71 -8.55
CA VAL A 152 14.32 -15.95 -9.80
C VAL A 152 13.36 -16.53 -10.82
N ASP A 153 13.16 -17.85 -10.82
CA ASP A 153 12.26 -18.52 -11.77
C ASP A 153 10.79 -18.18 -11.54
N ASP A 154 10.44 -17.75 -10.32
CA ASP A 154 9.10 -17.28 -9.99
C ASP A 154 8.86 -15.81 -10.33
N PHE A 155 9.92 -15.06 -10.67
CA PHE A 155 9.82 -13.63 -10.90
C PHE A 155 9.46 -13.32 -12.35
N CYS A 156 8.50 -12.43 -12.52
CA CYS A 156 8.28 -11.70 -13.76
C CYS A 156 8.90 -10.31 -13.59
N PHE A 157 9.97 -10.03 -14.34
CA PHE A 157 10.60 -8.71 -14.33
C PHE A 157 9.90 -7.78 -15.31
N VAL A 158 9.33 -6.69 -14.81
CA VAL A 158 8.76 -5.62 -15.64
C VAL A 158 9.74 -4.46 -15.64
N HIS A 159 10.60 -4.44 -16.66
CA HIS A 159 11.57 -3.37 -16.85
C HIS A 159 10.95 -2.15 -17.55
N SER A 160 11.65 -1.02 -17.54
CA SER A 160 11.27 0.22 -18.25
C SER A 160 9.98 0.88 -17.77
N LEU A 161 9.54 0.59 -16.56
CA LEU A 161 8.52 1.40 -15.90
C LEU A 161 9.10 2.79 -15.58
N SER A 162 8.30 3.82 -15.73
CA SER A 162 8.70 5.21 -15.48
C SER A 162 7.67 5.93 -14.61
N THR A 163 8.12 6.97 -13.94
CA THR A 163 7.28 7.90 -13.19
C THR A 163 7.43 9.31 -13.74
N GLU A 164 6.50 10.20 -13.41
CA GLU A 164 6.50 11.59 -13.85
C GLU A 164 7.34 12.52 -12.96
N THR A 165 8.00 11.99 -11.93
CA THR A 165 8.74 12.78 -10.96
C THR A 165 10.07 12.11 -10.57
N SER A 166 11.03 12.94 -10.18
CA SER A 166 12.30 12.52 -9.56
C SER A 166 12.35 12.78 -8.05
N ALA A 167 11.29 13.33 -7.46
CA ALA A 167 11.22 13.61 -6.03
C ALA A 167 10.51 12.47 -5.28
N HIS A 168 11.14 11.94 -4.23
CA HIS A 168 10.66 10.76 -3.50
C HIS A 168 9.22 10.89 -2.98
N PRO A 169 8.77 11.97 -2.30
CA PRO A 169 7.38 12.03 -1.81
C PRO A 169 6.36 11.93 -2.94
N GLN A 170 6.58 12.65 -4.04
CA GLN A 170 5.71 12.60 -5.22
C GLN A 170 5.77 11.24 -5.92
N GLY A 171 6.96 10.61 -5.98
CA GLY A 171 7.13 9.28 -6.52
C GLY A 171 6.41 8.21 -5.69
N GLU A 172 6.52 8.27 -4.36
CA GLU A 172 5.79 7.41 -3.45
C GLU A 172 4.27 7.56 -3.61
N ASN A 173 3.77 8.81 -3.69
CA ASN A 173 2.36 9.07 -3.96
C ASN A 173 1.96 8.48 -5.31
N PHE A 174 2.74 8.70 -6.37
CA PHE A 174 2.45 8.20 -7.71
C PHE A 174 2.39 6.67 -7.74
N MET A 175 3.38 6.00 -7.12
CA MET A 175 3.42 4.53 -7.02
C MET A 175 2.20 3.96 -6.28
N ASN A 176 1.77 4.60 -5.21
CA ASN A 176 0.72 4.10 -4.35
C ASN A 176 -0.70 4.55 -4.75
N THR A 177 -0.85 5.66 -5.48
CA THR A 177 -2.16 6.26 -5.79
C THR A 177 -2.40 6.48 -7.28
N GLY A 178 -1.35 6.48 -8.11
CA GLY A 178 -1.39 6.90 -9.51
C GLY A 178 -1.32 8.42 -9.71
N PHE A 179 -1.12 9.22 -8.64
CA PHE A 179 -1.03 10.67 -8.68
C PHE A 179 0.16 11.17 -7.88
N THR A 180 0.85 12.19 -8.36
CA THR A 180 1.97 12.81 -7.63
C THR A 180 1.53 13.67 -6.44
N MET A 181 0.26 14.08 -6.42
CA MET A 181 -0.36 14.89 -5.36
C MET A 181 -0.97 14.00 -4.27
N GLU A 182 -1.07 14.56 -3.08
CA GLU A 182 -1.76 13.94 -1.94
C GLU A 182 -3.29 14.01 -2.08
N GLY A 183 -4.00 13.22 -1.26
CA GLY A 183 -5.47 13.24 -1.17
C GLY A 183 -6.19 12.21 -2.04
N PHE A 184 -5.46 11.43 -2.82
CA PHE A 184 -6.01 10.33 -3.61
C PHE A 184 -5.96 9.01 -2.83
N PRO A 185 -6.93 8.10 -3.07
CA PRO A 185 -6.91 6.79 -2.44
C PRO A 185 -5.71 5.96 -2.90
N SER A 186 -5.09 5.29 -1.95
CA SER A 186 -4.03 4.35 -2.25
C SER A 186 -4.56 3.12 -3.00
N PHE A 187 -3.67 2.42 -3.69
CA PHE A 187 -3.95 1.17 -4.39
C PHE A 187 -4.73 0.18 -3.51
N GLY A 188 -4.27 -0.04 -2.27
CA GLY A 188 -4.94 -0.96 -1.35
C GLY A 188 -6.35 -0.51 -0.97
N SER A 189 -6.57 0.80 -0.83
CA SER A 189 -7.90 1.36 -0.59
C SER A 189 -8.84 1.15 -1.77
N TRP A 190 -8.34 1.31 -3.01
CA TRP A 190 -9.13 1.01 -4.22
C TRP A 190 -9.48 -0.47 -4.35
N VAL A 191 -8.52 -1.37 -4.10
CA VAL A 191 -8.76 -2.82 -4.18
C VAL A 191 -9.81 -3.25 -3.15
N THR A 192 -9.69 -2.78 -1.91
CA THR A 192 -10.65 -3.13 -0.85
C THR A 192 -12.01 -2.46 -1.04
N TYR A 193 -12.05 -1.25 -1.60
CA TYR A 193 -13.29 -0.60 -2.01
C TYR A 193 -14.02 -1.40 -3.10
N ALA A 194 -13.28 -1.89 -4.10
CA ALA A 194 -13.89 -2.64 -5.20
C ALA A 194 -14.30 -4.07 -4.81
N LEU A 195 -13.44 -4.79 -4.07
CA LEU A 195 -13.57 -6.23 -3.86
C LEU A 195 -13.90 -6.65 -2.42
N GLY A 196 -13.78 -5.76 -1.44
CA GLY A 196 -13.93 -6.14 -0.02
C GLY A 196 -12.81 -7.08 0.46
N THR A 197 -13.12 -7.97 1.40
CA THR A 197 -12.17 -8.95 1.94
C THR A 197 -12.89 -10.25 2.33
N GLU A 198 -12.17 -11.36 2.23
CA GLU A 198 -12.63 -12.65 2.76
C GLU A 198 -12.54 -12.69 4.29
N SER A 199 -11.61 -11.94 4.90
CA SER A 199 -11.46 -11.85 6.35
C SER A 199 -12.48 -10.90 6.96
N GLN A 200 -13.23 -11.38 7.94
CA GLN A 200 -14.18 -10.55 8.72
C GLN A 200 -13.60 -10.13 10.08
N GLU A 201 -12.48 -10.68 10.47
CA GLU A 201 -11.84 -10.52 11.79
C GLU A 201 -10.65 -9.56 11.76
N LEU A 202 -10.10 -9.28 10.58
CA LEU A 202 -8.93 -8.46 10.34
C LEU A 202 -9.24 -7.35 9.31
N PRO A 203 -8.47 -6.24 9.31
CA PRO A 203 -8.61 -5.21 8.30
C PRO A 203 -8.43 -5.77 6.89
N ALA A 204 -9.20 -5.25 5.95
CA ALA A 204 -9.10 -5.63 4.54
C ALA A 204 -7.75 -5.21 3.90
N PHE A 205 -7.19 -4.11 4.41
CA PHE A 205 -5.90 -3.57 4.00
C PHE A 205 -5.01 -3.31 5.22
N VAL A 206 -3.81 -3.90 5.22
CA VAL A 206 -2.81 -3.75 6.27
C VAL A 206 -1.51 -3.20 5.69
N ALA A 207 -0.99 -2.13 6.29
CA ALA A 207 0.33 -1.59 6.01
C ALA A 207 1.29 -1.97 7.15
N ILE A 208 2.30 -2.79 6.85
CA ILE A 208 3.35 -3.17 7.79
C ILE A 208 4.54 -2.25 7.56
N ASN A 209 4.65 -1.23 8.39
CA ASN A 209 5.71 -0.25 8.25
C ASN A 209 7.08 -0.79 8.68
N ASP A 210 8.12 -0.17 8.14
CA ASP A 210 9.50 -0.47 8.52
C ASP A 210 9.71 -0.28 10.03
N PRO A 211 10.52 -1.12 10.69
CA PRO A 211 10.80 -0.96 12.12
C PRO A 211 11.36 0.41 12.52
N ARG A 212 11.95 1.14 11.58
CA ARG A 212 12.49 2.50 11.77
C ARG A 212 11.43 3.61 11.66
N GLY A 213 10.24 3.31 11.14
CA GLY A 213 9.14 4.27 11.00
C GLY A 213 8.46 4.26 9.63
N LEU A 214 7.69 5.30 9.36
CA LEU A 214 6.95 5.47 8.10
C LEU A 214 7.88 5.88 6.96
N ALA A 215 7.55 5.52 5.73
CA ALA A 215 8.13 6.08 4.52
C ALA A 215 7.78 7.57 4.36
N ARG A 216 8.42 8.28 3.42
CA ARG A 216 8.40 9.76 3.35
C ARG A 216 7.00 10.36 3.15
N SER A 217 6.16 9.75 2.34
CA SER A 217 4.75 10.18 2.20
C SER A 217 3.85 9.74 3.37
N GLY A 218 4.43 9.09 4.39
CA GLY A 218 3.72 8.76 5.62
C GLY A 218 2.48 7.91 5.38
N LYS A 219 1.37 8.33 6.00
CA LYS A 219 0.08 7.63 5.90
C LYS A 219 -0.59 7.76 4.53
N ASN A 220 -0.15 8.68 3.65
CA ASN A 220 -0.68 8.78 2.29
C ASN A 220 -0.43 7.50 1.49
N ASN A 221 0.68 6.78 1.78
CA ASN A 221 1.00 5.52 1.13
C ASN A 221 -0.07 4.42 1.30
N PHE A 222 -0.91 4.52 2.34
CA PHE A 222 -2.02 3.59 2.61
C PHE A 222 -3.31 4.30 3.02
N GLY A 223 -3.44 5.57 2.63
CA GLY A 223 -4.59 6.42 2.91
C GLY A 223 -5.81 6.10 2.04
N ASN A 224 -7.00 6.37 2.57
CA ASN A 224 -8.26 6.22 1.83
C ASN A 224 -8.56 7.39 0.89
N GLY A 225 -7.81 8.50 0.96
CA GLY A 225 -8.09 9.71 0.18
C GLY A 225 -9.55 10.16 0.33
N PHE A 226 -10.26 10.28 -0.78
CA PHE A 226 -11.68 10.65 -0.80
C PHE A 226 -12.65 9.47 -0.64
N LEU A 227 -12.17 8.21 -0.54
CA LEU A 227 -13.01 7.07 -0.23
C LEU A 227 -13.41 7.08 1.26
N PRO A 228 -14.49 6.39 1.65
CA PRO A 228 -14.86 6.24 3.05
C PRO A 228 -13.72 5.70 3.91
N ALA A 229 -13.61 6.18 5.15
CA ALA A 229 -12.54 5.82 6.09
C ALA A 229 -12.41 4.31 6.36
N ALA A 230 -13.48 3.55 6.14
CA ALA A 230 -13.48 2.10 6.21
C ALA A 230 -12.43 1.42 5.31
N PHE A 231 -12.03 2.07 4.21
CA PHE A 231 -11.09 1.50 3.24
C PHE A 231 -9.64 1.95 3.46
N GLN A 232 -9.37 2.71 4.53
CA GLN A 232 -8.01 3.09 4.89
C GLN A 232 -7.20 1.89 5.35
N GLY A 233 -5.93 1.83 4.94
CA GLY A 233 -4.99 0.83 5.44
C GLY A 233 -4.74 0.98 6.94
N THR A 234 -4.70 -0.12 7.65
CA THR A 234 -4.39 -0.17 9.09
C THR A 234 -2.90 -0.39 9.27
N ASP A 235 -2.28 0.47 10.09
CA ASP A 235 -0.87 0.42 10.42
C ASP A 235 -0.57 -0.73 11.38
N PHE A 236 0.29 -1.66 10.96
CA PHE A 236 0.78 -2.78 11.75
C PHE A 236 2.32 -2.76 11.80
N ASN A 237 2.84 -3.33 12.87
CA ASN A 237 4.26 -3.65 12.98
C ASN A 237 4.41 -4.82 13.96
N ALA A 238 5.27 -5.78 13.68
CA ALA A 238 5.44 -6.97 14.54
C ALA A 238 5.90 -6.64 15.97
N LYS A 239 6.58 -5.50 16.16
CA LYS A 239 7.02 -4.99 17.46
C LYS A 239 5.91 -4.22 18.19
N ASN A 240 5.14 -3.45 17.45
CA ASN A 240 4.12 -2.56 17.99
C ASN A 240 2.76 -2.90 17.34
N PRO A 241 1.86 -3.60 18.05
CA PRO A 241 0.51 -3.84 17.54
C PRO A 241 -0.23 -2.52 17.35
N PRO A 242 -1.30 -2.51 16.54
CA PRO A 242 -2.17 -1.34 16.44
C PRO A 242 -2.58 -0.80 17.80
N ASN A 243 -2.62 0.53 17.93
CA ASN A 243 -2.97 1.18 19.18
C ASN A 243 -4.38 0.79 19.64
N ASN A 244 -4.59 0.80 20.96
CA ASN A 244 -5.90 0.58 21.61
C ASN A 244 -6.53 -0.82 21.41
N LEU A 245 -5.77 -1.82 21.01
CA LEU A 245 -6.24 -3.22 20.98
C LEU A 245 -6.33 -3.82 22.38
N SER A 246 -5.51 -3.37 23.31
CA SER A 246 -5.52 -3.87 24.66
C SER A 246 -6.70 -3.28 25.43
N ARG A 247 -7.47 -4.15 26.09
CA ARG A 247 -8.51 -3.70 27.01
C ARG A 247 -7.89 -2.93 28.18
N PRO A 248 -8.48 -1.80 28.59
CA PRO A 248 -8.07 -1.14 29.84
C PRO A 248 -8.11 -2.11 31.01
N SER A 249 -7.07 -2.12 31.83
CA SER A 249 -6.99 -3.02 33.01
C SER A 249 -8.12 -2.81 34.02
N THR A 250 -8.77 -1.65 33.99
CA THR A 250 -9.92 -1.30 34.82
C THR A 250 -11.24 -1.96 34.38
N LEU A 251 -11.30 -2.50 33.16
CA LEU A 251 -12.49 -3.17 32.63
C LEU A 251 -12.30 -4.69 32.63
N ASN A 252 -13.24 -5.41 33.27
CA ASN A 252 -13.30 -6.86 33.10
C ASN A 252 -13.99 -7.24 31.79
N ARG A 253 -13.81 -8.51 31.33
CA ARG A 253 -14.37 -8.98 30.05
C ARG A 253 -15.88 -8.79 29.92
N GLY A 254 -16.64 -8.96 31.01
CA GLY A 254 -18.09 -8.81 30.99
C GLY A 254 -18.53 -7.34 30.90
N ALA A 255 -17.82 -6.42 31.56
CA ALA A 255 -18.09 -4.99 31.45
C ALA A 255 -17.76 -4.47 30.06
N ASP A 256 -16.63 -4.86 29.51
CA ASP A 256 -16.20 -4.52 28.15
C ASP A 256 -17.23 -4.95 27.09
N ARG A 257 -17.67 -6.22 27.13
CA ARG A 257 -18.70 -6.72 26.23
C ARG A 257 -20.01 -5.93 26.34
N ARG A 258 -20.48 -5.64 27.55
CA ARG A 258 -21.69 -4.82 27.73
C ARG A 258 -21.53 -3.40 27.17
N THR A 259 -20.33 -2.83 27.28
CA THR A 259 -20.03 -1.51 26.71
C THR A 259 -20.10 -1.55 25.20
N VAL A 260 -19.49 -2.56 24.54
CA VAL A 260 -19.55 -2.77 23.10
C VAL A 260 -21.01 -2.96 22.64
N ASP A 261 -21.77 -3.82 23.32
CA ASP A 261 -23.20 -4.10 23.00
C ASP A 261 -24.05 -2.82 23.15
N LEU A 262 -23.77 -1.96 24.14
CA LEU A 262 -24.46 -0.68 24.31
C LEU A 262 -24.10 0.29 23.19
N LEU A 263 -22.81 0.44 22.85
CA LEU A 263 -22.37 1.30 21.76
C LEU A 263 -22.97 0.86 20.42
N GLN A 264 -23.02 -0.43 20.17
CA GLN A 264 -23.63 -0.97 18.96
C GLN A 264 -25.11 -0.57 18.86
N ARG A 265 -25.90 -0.75 19.92
CA ARG A 265 -27.32 -0.34 19.95
C ARG A 265 -27.48 1.18 19.74
N LEU A 266 -26.63 2.00 20.35
CA LEU A 266 -26.67 3.45 20.17
C LEU A 266 -26.35 3.84 18.74
N ASN A 267 -25.36 3.17 18.14
CA ASN A 267 -24.97 3.36 16.74
C ASN A 267 -26.09 2.95 15.78
N GLU A 268 -26.75 1.81 16.02
CA GLU A 268 -27.89 1.35 15.24
C GLU A 268 -29.04 2.36 15.28
N GLN A 269 -29.41 2.85 16.48
CA GLN A 269 -30.44 3.89 16.64
C GLN A 269 -30.05 5.20 15.93
N HIS A 270 -28.78 5.55 15.93
CA HIS A 270 -28.29 6.74 15.25
C HIS A 270 -28.37 6.57 13.73
N LEU A 271 -27.96 5.40 13.21
CA LEU A 271 -28.05 5.07 11.80
C LEU A 271 -29.49 5.01 11.27
N GLU A 272 -30.44 4.51 12.09
CA GLU A 272 -31.86 4.53 11.77
C GLU A 272 -32.42 5.95 11.57
N ARG A 273 -31.89 6.92 12.34
CA ARG A 273 -32.27 8.33 12.20
C ARG A 273 -31.65 9.00 10.97
N TYR A 274 -30.48 8.52 10.54
CA TYR A 274 -29.72 9.06 9.44
C TYR A 274 -29.28 7.97 8.42
N PRO A 275 -30.26 7.28 7.80
CA PRO A 275 -29.96 6.10 6.97
C PRO A 275 -29.18 6.41 5.69
N GLN A 276 -29.10 7.69 5.31
CA GLN A 276 -28.37 8.16 4.13
C GLN A 276 -26.93 8.61 4.44
N ASP A 277 -26.51 8.56 5.72
CA ASP A 277 -25.17 8.96 6.15
C ASP A 277 -24.18 7.79 6.02
N ALA A 278 -23.58 7.66 4.84
CA ALA A 278 -22.58 6.63 4.54
C ALA A 278 -21.31 6.76 5.40
N ASP A 279 -20.93 7.98 5.80
CA ASP A 279 -19.77 8.23 6.64
C ASP A 279 -20.01 7.70 8.06
N LEU A 280 -21.23 7.89 8.58
CA LEU A 280 -21.64 7.34 9.87
C LEU A 280 -21.61 5.80 9.84
N ALA A 281 -22.20 5.18 8.82
CA ALA A 281 -22.19 3.73 8.67
C ALA A 281 -20.75 3.17 8.56
N GLY A 282 -19.89 3.81 7.79
CA GLY A 282 -18.47 3.45 7.67
C GLY A 282 -17.70 3.55 8.99
N ARG A 283 -17.99 4.56 9.82
CA ARG A 283 -17.39 4.71 11.16
C ARG A 283 -17.86 3.60 12.10
N ILE A 284 -19.15 3.27 12.09
CA ILE A 284 -19.70 2.18 12.90
C ILE A 284 -19.01 0.86 12.54
N ALA A 285 -18.94 0.52 11.25
CA ALA A 285 -18.25 -0.68 10.77
C ALA A 285 -16.76 -0.72 11.18
N SER A 286 -16.07 0.43 11.18
CA SER A 286 -14.68 0.53 11.64
C SER A 286 -14.53 0.24 13.14
N TYR A 287 -15.44 0.71 13.98
CA TYR A 287 -15.44 0.40 15.42
C TYR A 287 -15.75 -1.07 15.70
N GLU A 288 -16.68 -1.66 14.98
CA GLU A 288 -17.00 -3.08 15.10
C GLU A 288 -15.82 -3.96 14.68
N LEU A 289 -15.15 -3.61 13.58
CA LEU A 289 -13.92 -4.26 13.17
C LEU A 289 -12.84 -4.14 14.26
N ALA A 290 -12.63 -2.96 14.83
CA ALA A 290 -11.67 -2.75 15.91
C ALA A 290 -11.98 -3.64 17.13
N GLY A 291 -13.25 -3.85 17.46
CA GLY A 291 -13.68 -4.79 18.49
C GLY A 291 -13.30 -6.24 18.18
N ARG A 292 -13.51 -6.70 16.94
CA ARG A 292 -13.09 -8.06 16.51
C ARG A 292 -11.57 -8.22 16.51
N MET A 293 -10.83 -7.19 16.10
CA MET A 293 -9.38 -7.17 16.08
C MET A 293 -8.75 -7.38 17.47
N GLN A 294 -9.40 -7.00 18.56
CA GLN A 294 -8.89 -7.22 19.91
C GLN A 294 -8.62 -8.70 20.22
N THR A 295 -9.30 -9.62 19.54
CA THR A 295 -9.10 -11.05 19.70
C THR A 295 -8.20 -11.64 18.62
N SER A 296 -8.37 -11.23 17.37
CA SER A 296 -7.70 -11.83 16.21
C SER A 296 -6.26 -11.34 16.04
N VAL A 297 -5.99 -10.06 16.26
CA VAL A 297 -4.63 -9.49 16.07
C VAL A 297 -3.59 -10.09 17.01
N PRO A 298 -3.82 -10.26 18.32
CA PRO A 298 -2.84 -10.91 19.19
C PRO A 298 -2.47 -12.32 18.72
N ALA A 299 -3.43 -13.08 18.17
CA ALA A 299 -3.19 -14.43 17.66
C ALA A 299 -2.32 -14.43 16.39
N VAL A 300 -2.51 -13.43 15.51
CA VAL A 300 -1.71 -13.27 14.29
C VAL A 300 -0.28 -12.81 14.63
N MET A 301 -0.12 -11.97 15.63
CA MET A 301 1.18 -11.42 16.05
C MET A 301 2.00 -12.37 16.94
N ASP A 302 1.41 -13.43 17.47
CA ASP A 302 2.09 -14.36 18.37
C ASP A 302 3.06 -15.28 17.62
N LEU A 303 4.33 -14.85 17.52
CA LEU A 303 5.39 -15.61 16.84
C LEU A 303 5.82 -16.89 17.59
N THR A 304 5.38 -17.10 18.82
CA THR A 304 5.70 -18.35 19.58
C THR A 304 5.08 -19.58 18.93
N ARG A 305 4.13 -19.39 18.02
CA ARG A 305 3.50 -20.44 17.23
C ARG A 305 4.33 -20.89 16.02
N GLU A 306 5.38 -20.16 15.67
CA GLU A 306 6.27 -20.55 14.57
C GLU A 306 7.25 -21.63 15.01
N THR A 307 7.60 -22.49 14.06
CA THR A 307 8.64 -23.50 14.31
C THR A 307 10.02 -22.85 14.35
N GLN A 308 10.96 -23.45 15.09
CA GLN A 308 12.36 -22.99 15.09
C GLN A 308 12.96 -22.97 13.67
N GLN A 309 12.55 -23.93 12.83
CA GLN A 309 12.98 -23.99 11.43
C GLN A 309 12.48 -22.76 10.66
N THR A 310 11.21 -22.38 10.80
CA THR A 310 10.66 -21.16 10.18
C THR A 310 11.41 -19.91 10.65
N LEU A 311 11.60 -19.74 11.95
CA LEU A 311 12.32 -18.59 12.51
C LEU A 311 13.75 -18.48 11.95
N LYS A 312 14.45 -19.62 11.81
CA LYS A 312 15.78 -19.69 11.22
C LYS A 312 15.78 -19.36 9.72
N GLU A 313 14.83 -19.88 8.94
CA GLU A 313 14.70 -19.61 7.51
C GLU A 313 14.51 -18.11 7.24
N TYR A 314 13.66 -17.44 8.02
CA TYR A 314 13.45 -15.98 7.93
C TYR A 314 14.62 -15.16 8.51
N GLY A 315 15.51 -15.76 9.30
CA GLY A 315 16.65 -15.07 9.90
C GLY A 315 16.28 -14.20 11.11
N VAL A 316 15.23 -14.59 11.87
CA VAL A 316 14.72 -13.82 13.03
C VAL A 316 15.78 -13.67 14.15
N GLU A 317 16.74 -14.57 14.22
CA GLU A 317 17.80 -14.58 15.25
C GLU A 317 19.20 -14.29 14.69
N THR A 318 19.30 -13.89 13.41
CA THR A 318 20.60 -13.70 12.74
C THR A 318 20.71 -12.31 12.10
N GLY A 319 21.94 -11.81 11.99
CA GLY A 319 22.24 -10.51 11.39
C GLY A 319 21.96 -9.34 12.32
N SER A 320 21.72 -8.17 11.73
CA SER A 320 21.42 -6.95 12.47
C SER A 320 20.07 -7.01 13.18
N SER A 321 19.88 -6.19 14.22
CA SER A 321 18.58 -6.08 14.89
C SER A 321 17.46 -5.64 13.94
N LEU A 322 17.77 -4.79 12.97
CA LEU A 322 16.83 -4.35 11.94
C LEU A 322 16.40 -5.50 11.04
N LYS A 323 17.33 -6.37 10.64
CA LYS A 323 16.99 -7.59 9.89
C LYS A 323 16.06 -8.49 10.69
N GLN A 324 16.36 -8.71 11.97
CA GLN A 324 15.53 -9.55 12.85
C GLN A 324 14.11 -8.98 12.99
N GLU A 325 13.97 -7.66 13.14
CA GLU A 325 12.66 -6.99 13.20
C GLU A 325 11.93 -7.06 11.85
N TYR A 326 12.62 -6.84 10.74
CA TYR A 326 12.04 -6.97 9.39
C TYR A 326 11.62 -8.41 9.09
N ALA A 327 12.40 -9.40 9.53
CA ALA A 327 12.05 -10.81 9.41
C ALA A 327 10.73 -11.15 10.13
N LYS A 328 10.50 -10.58 11.31
CA LYS A 328 9.21 -10.70 12.03
C LYS A 328 8.07 -10.05 11.27
N ASN A 329 8.31 -8.90 10.63
CA ASN A 329 7.34 -8.24 9.77
C ASN A 329 7.01 -9.10 8.54
N CYS A 330 7.98 -9.81 7.95
CA CYS A 330 7.75 -10.76 6.86
C CYS A 330 6.88 -11.95 7.31
N ILE A 331 7.10 -12.50 8.49
CA ILE A 331 6.25 -13.57 9.05
C ILE A 331 4.84 -13.03 9.30
N LEU A 332 4.70 -11.82 9.84
CA LEU A 332 3.41 -11.17 10.05
C LEU A 332 2.66 -10.99 8.73
N ALA A 333 3.34 -10.54 7.66
CA ALA A 333 2.75 -10.40 6.33
C ALA A 333 2.17 -11.72 5.82
N ARG A 334 2.93 -12.83 5.91
CA ARG A 334 2.46 -14.16 5.53
C ARG A 334 1.23 -14.57 6.33
N ARG A 335 1.23 -14.34 7.65
CA ARG A 335 0.11 -14.72 8.53
C ARG A 335 -1.16 -13.92 8.24
N LEU A 336 -1.03 -12.65 7.90
CA LEU A 336 -2.16 -11.83 7.48
C LEU A 336 -2.78 -12.36 6.17
N ILE A 337 -1.94 -12.75 5.21
CA ILE A 337 -2.38 -13.40 3.97
C ILE A 337 -3.09 -14.74 4.28
N GLU A 338 -2.54 -15.58 5.16
CA GLU A 338 -3.17 -16.83 5.60
C GLU A 338 -4.57 -16.62 6.23
N GLN A 339 -4.80 -15.47 6.86
CA GLN A 339 -6.08 -15.11 7.47
C GLN A 339 -7.02 -14.37 6.50
N GLY A 340 -6.72 -14.33 5.21
CA GLY A 340 -7.60 -13.77 4.18
C GLY A 340 -7.57 -12.26 4.05
N VAL A 341 -6.56 -11.57 4.60
CA VAL A 341 -6.39 -10.11 4.39
C VAL A 341 -6.17 -9.84 2.90
N ARG A 342 -6.98 -8.97 2.31
CA ARG A 342 -7.01 -8.73 0.86
C ARG A 342 -5.73 -8.07 0.36
N VAL A 343 -5.26 -7.04 1.07
CA VAL A 343 -4.04 -6.30 0.69
C VAL A 343 -3.12 -6.19 1.87
N VAL A 344 -1.88 -6.63 1.71
CA VAL A 344 -0.79 -6.42 2.66
C VAL A 344 0.31 -5.63 1.96
N GLN A 345 0.70 -4.50 2.54
CA GLN A 345 1.81 -3.68 2.06
C GLN A 345 2.92 -3.71 3.09
N LEU A 346 4.08 -4.27 2.73
CA LEU A 346 5.25 -4.43 3.58
C LEU A 346 6.34 -3.46 3.15
N PHE A 347 6.74 -2.57 4.05
CA PHE A 347 7.76 -1.57 3.79
C PHE A 347 9.14 -2.03 4.25
N ASN A 348 10.15 -1.78 3.40
CA ASN A 348 11.57 -1.88 3.76
C ASN A 348 12.27 -0.54 3.53
N GLY A 349 12.12 0.33 4.48
CA GLY A 349 12.65 1.71 4.48
C GLY A 349 11.68 2.67 5.13
N SER A 350 12.23 3.67 5.81
CA SER A 350 11.48 4.71 6.52
C SER A 350 11.82 6.11 6.00
N ASP A 351 11.07 7.11 6.47
CA ASP A 351 11.38 8.50 6.19
C ASP A 351 12.72 8.88 6.82
N PRO A 352 13.59 9.40 6.05
CA PRO A 352 14.80 9.89 6.59
C PRO A 352 15.00 11.35 6.35
N SER A 353 15.74 11.83 7.07
CA SER A 353 16.62 12.96 6.94
C SER A 353 17.62 12.78 5.77
N GLY A 354 17.12 12.86 4.54
CA GLY A 354 17.88 13.23 3.36
C GLY A 354 19.01 12.32 2.86
N GLY A 355 18.74 11.47 1.88
CA GLY A 355 19.71 10.97 0.90
C GLY A 355 20.92 10.17 1.40
N ASN A 356 20.91 9.73 2.67
CA ASN A 356 22.07 9.03 3.26
C ASN A 356 22.07 7.51 3.05
N GLY A 357 20.95 6.93 2.60
CA GLY A 357 20.78 5.50 2.37
C GLY A 357 20.79 4.63 3.64
N ILE A 358 20.76 5.22 4.84
CA ILE A 358 20.81 4.47 6.10
C ILE A 358 19.43 3.99 6.51
N THR A 359 18.41 4.82 6.36
CA THR A 359 17.05 4.51 6.78
C THR A 359 16.17 3.97 5.67
N ASN A 360 16.57 4.15 4.42
CA ASN A 360 15.91 3.64 3.22
C ASN A 360 16.95 3.41 2.10
N TRP A 361 16.49 3.23 0.86
CA TRP A 361 17.37 3.00 -0.30
C TRP A 361 17.89 4.28 -0.96
N ASP A 362 17.51 5.47 -0.48
CA ASP A 362 17.96 6.75 -1.01
C ASP A 362 19.43 7.05 -0.65
N SER A 363 20.34 6.58 -1.47
CA SER A 363 21.79 6.71 -1.28
C SER A 363 22.39 7.65 -2.31
N HIS A 364 22.90 8.79 -1.84
CA HIS A 364 23.56 9.81 -2.68
C HIS A 364 25.08 9.76 -2.61
N ALA A 365 25.67 9.19 -1.55
CA ALA A 365 27.11 9.27 -1.33
C ALA A 365 27.84 7.94 -1.46
N ASN A 366 27.29 6.84 -0.93
CA ASN A 366 27.99 5.56 -0.86
C ASN A 366 27.06 4.38 -1.03
N ILE A 367 26.67 4.14 -2.27
CA ILE A 367 25.73 3.06 -2.64
C ILE A 367 26.28 1.67 -2.25
N LEU A 368 27.59 1.44 -2.39
CA LEU A 368 28.22 0.16 -2.03
C LEU A 368 27.93 -0.21 -0.57
N LYS A 369 28.08 0.75 0.34
CA LYS A 369 27.85 0.52 1.77
C LYS A 369 26.37 0.46 2.08
N THR A 370 25.59 1.40 1.59
CA THR A 370 24.20 1.59 2.02
C THR A 370 23.27 0.57 1.38
N HIS A 371 23.43 0.24 0.09
CA HIS A 371 22.67 -0.83 -0.56
C HIS A 371 23.02 -2.20 0.01
N ALA A 372 24.30 -2.47 0.32
CA ALA A 372 24.69 -3.72 1.00
C ALA A 372 24.02 -3.86 2.37
N MET A 373 23.92 -2.75 3.13
CA MET A 373 23.25 -2.73 4.43
C MET A 373 21.72 -2.96 4.28
N GLN A 374 21.06 -2.30 3.33
CA GLN A 374 19.64 -2.50 3.09
C GLN A 374 19.35 -3.93 2.58
N ALA A 375 20.22 -4.46 1.72
CA ALA A 375 20.14 -5.83 1.23
C ALA A 375 20.29 -6.86 2.37
N GLU A 376 21.24 -6.64 3.30
CA GLU A 376 21.41 -7.48 4.49
C GLU A 376 20.11 -7.55 5.31
N ILE A 377 19.39 -6.44 5.45
CA ILE A 377 18.14 -6.37 6.20
C ILE A 377 17.04 -7.20 5.50
N MET A 378 16.91 -7.10 4.17
CA MET A 378 15.69 -7.55 3.50
C MET A 378 15.81 -8.83 2.68
N ASP A 379 16.98 -9.18 2.14
CA ASP A 379 17.13 -10.24 1.14
C ASP A 379 16.71 -11.62 1.67
N GLN A 380 17.29 -12.08 2.77
CA GLN A 380 16.94 -13.38 3.36
C GLN A 380 15.49 -13.44 3.84
N PRO A 381 14.98 -12.47 4.62
CA PRO A 381 13.59 -12.51 5.10
C PRO A 381 12.57 -12.48 3.98
N THR A 382 12.80 -11.68 2.94
CA THR A 382 11.90 -11.58 1.78
C THR A 382 11.93 -12.87 0.95
N ALA A 383 13.11 -13.45 0.71
CA ALA A 383 13.21 -14.72 0.02
C ALA A 383 12.52 -15.86 0.80
N ALA A 384 12.69 -15.88 2.12
CA ALA A 384 12.01 -16.84 2.99
C ALA A 384 10.49 -16.68 2.96
N LEU A 385 9.99 -15.42 2.95
CA LEU A 385 8.57 -15.12 2.80
C LEU A 385 8.00 -15.74 1.53
N ILE A 386 8.64 -15.51 0.37
CA ILE A 386 8.19 -16.04 -0.92
C ILE A 386 8.24 -17.58 -0.91
N ALA A 387 9.33 -18.17 -0.43
CA ALA A 387 9.49 -19.62 -0.35
C ALA A 387 8.46 -20.28 0.59
N ASP A 388 8.18 -19.67 1.75
CA ASP A 388 7.19 -20.17 2.72
C ASP A 388 5.76 -20.04 2.17
N MET A 389 5.44 -18.92 1.50
CA MET A 389 4.16 -18.75 0.82
C MET A 389 3.96 -19.82 -0.26
N ARG A 390 4.99 -20.14 -1.04
CA ARG A 390 4.92 -21.25 -2.00
C ARG A 390 4.67 -22.57 -1.33
N LYS A 391 5.46 -22.91 -0.32
CA LYS A 391 5.35 -24.17 0.43
C LYS A 391 3.96 -24.38 1.02
N ARG A 392 3.26 -23.29 1.35
CA ARG A 392 1.90 -23.29 1.91
C ARG A 392 0.79 -23.19 0.85
N GLY A 393 1.11 -23.09 -0.44
CA GLY A 393 0.14 -22.91 -1.51
C GLY A 393 -0.47 -21.50 -1.58
N LEU A 394 0.06 -20.53 -0.84
CA LEU A 394 -0.46 -19.17 -0.82
C LEU A 394 -0.15 -18.40 -2.12
N LEU A 395 0.96 -18.72 -2.79
CA LEU A 395 1.32 -18.08 -4.06
C LEU A 395 0.34 -18.40 -5.19
N ASP A 396 -0.42 -19.48 -5.10
CA ASP A 396 -1.41 -19.84 -6.11
C ASP A 396 -2.54 -18.80 -6.19
N HIS A 397 -2.76 -18.05 -5.11
CA HIS A 397 -3.84 -17.07 -4.97
C HIS A 397 -3.38 -15.70 -4.50
N THR A 398 -2.06 -15.46 -4.40
CA THR A 398 -1.51 -14.18 -3.96
C THR A 398 -0.58 -13.59 -5.01
N LEU A 399 -0.91 -12.39 -5.50
CA LEU A 399 0.03 -11.61 -6.31
C LEU A 399 1.04 -10.94 -5.38
N VAL A 400 2.33 -11.27 -5.56
CA VAL A 400 3.43 -10.61 -4.84
C VAL A 400 4.07 -9.58 -5.77
N VAL A 401 4.11 -8.33 -5.33
CA VAL A 401 4.72 -7.20 -6.08
C VAL A 401 5.89 -6.66 -5.29
N TRP A 402 7.09 -6.68 -5.87
CA TRP A 402 8.28 -6.03 -5.33
C TRP A 402 8.55 -4.76 -6.14
N ALA A 403 8.56 -3.60 -5.50
CA ALA A 403 8.62 -2.32 -6.19
C ALA A 403 9.30 -1.21 -5.38
N THR A 404 9.74 -0.19 -6.10
CA THR A 404 10.19 1.11 -5.60
C THR A 404 9.53 2.22 -6.43
N GLU A 405 9.61 3.47 -6.00
CA GLU A 405 8.92 4.60 -6.65
C GLU A 405 9.49 4.99 -8.01
N PHE A 406 10.81 4.81 -8.22
CA PHE A 406 11.50 5.00 -9.52
C PHE A 406 12.88 4.34 -9.49
N GLY A 407 13.55 4.29 -10.64
CA GLY A 407 14.92 3.80 -10.78
C GLY A 407 15.96 4.87 -10.51
N ARG A 408 17.23 4.52 -10.72
CA ARG A 408 18.39 5.41 -10.59
C ARG A 408 19.06 5.65 -11.92
N MET A 409 19.61 6.84 -12.11
CA MET A 409 20.47 7.14 -13.23
C MET A 409 21.79 6.37 -13.09
N PRO A 410 22.31 5.77 -14.17
CA PRO A 410 23.53 4.97 -14.12
C PRO A 410 24.80 5.82 -14.21
N PHE A 411 24.88 6.89 -13.43
CA PHE A 411 26.07 7.73 -13.35
C PHE A 411 26.31 8.24 -11.93
N LEU A 412 27.56 8.54 -11.62
CA LEU A 412 27.96 9.08 -10.34
C LEU A 412 27.53 10.55 -10.22
N GLN A 413 27.24 11.00 -9.02
CA GLN A 413 27.23 12.42 -8.69
C GLN A 413 28.67 12.92 -8.63
N ALA A 414 28.93 14.08 -9.24
CA ALA A 414 30.26 14.70 -9.25
C ALA A 414 30.46 15.66 -8.06
#